data_abc730c513aaaf68cdc646ce81547dd3
#
_entry.id   abc730c513aaaf68cdc646ce81547dd3
#
_cell.length_a   1.000
_cell.length_b   1.000
_cell.length_c   1.000
_cell.angle_alpha   90.00
_cell.angle_beta   90.00
_cell.angle_gamma   90.00
#
_symmetry.space_group_name_H-M   'P 1'
#
loop_
_entity.id
_entity.type
_entity.pdbx_description
1 polymer ?
#
loop_
_entity_poly.entity_id
_entity_poly.type
_entity_poly.pdbx_seq_one_letter_code
_entity_poly.pdbx_strand_id
1 'polypeptide(L)'
;AVIKVGAPTESAQKELKQRVEDAVAATRAAMEEGIVPGGGIALFNVVAEAAARGDSENAAVSEYAKFILRKALEAPISAIASNSGETPGKILQDLRKQKASLKGAEKTWLGFNADANKVGDLKQAGIVDPLKVTKTAFVNALSVASNYLIIGAAVTDIPEKKEKLAGAGGHMPEMY
;
A
#
# COMPACT_ATOMS: atom_id res chain seq x y z
N ALA A 1 -1.79 -15.69 26.09
CA ALA A 1 -0.52 -16.24 25.62
C ALA A 1 0.56 -15.15 25.62
N VAL A 2 1.81 -15.53 25.85
CA VAL A 2 2.97 -14.62 25.83
C VAL A 2 3.92 -15.08 24.72
N ILE A 3 4.26 -14.17 23.82
CA ILE A 3 5.24 -14.41 22.76
C ILE A 3 6.53 -13.70 23.14
N LYS A 4 7.61 -14.46 23.35
CA LYS A 4 8.95 -13.92 23.66
C LYS A 4 9.72 -13.74 22.35
N VAL A 5 10.27 -12.54 22.13
CA VAL A 5 11.11 -12.23 20.98
C VAL A 5 12.49 -11.80 21.44
N GLY A 6 13.53 -12.27 20.75
CA GLY A 6 14.91 -11.92 21.02
C GLY A 6 15.69 -11.71 19.71
N ALA A 7 16.66 -10.81 19.73
CA ALA A 7 17.55 -10.55 18.62
C ALA A 7 18.92 -10.09 19.15
N PRO A 8 20.00 -10.15 18.33
CA PRO A 8 21.36 -9.79 18.77
C PRO A 8 21.53 -8.31 19.14
N THR A 9 20.67 -7.42 18.58
CA THR A 9 20.73 -5.98 18.86
C THR A 9 19.35 -5.45 19.29
N GLU A 10 19.33 -4.36 20.05
CA GLU A 10 18.09 -3.73 20.50
C GLU A 10 17.20 -3.24 19.32
N SER A 11 17.80 -2.69 18.27
CA SER A 11 17.08 -2.27 17.08
C SER A 11 16.42 -3.43 16.36
N ALA A 12 17.13 -4.54 16.18
CA ALA A 12 16.59 -5.76 15.57
C ALA A 12 15.49 -6.39 16.44
N GLN A 13 15.62 -6.31 17.77
CA GLN A 13 14.59 -6.80 18.69
C GLN A 13 13.31 -5.97 18.59
N LYS A 14 13.42 -4.63 18.51
CA LYS A 14 12.27 -3.73 18.33
C LYS A 14 11.57 -3.99 16.99
N GLU A 15 12.33 -4.14 15.92
CA GLU A 15 11.78 -4.48 14.60
C GLU A 15 11.02 -5.82 14.64
N LEU A 16 11.66 -6.86 15.19
CA LEU A 16 11.04 -8.19 15.29
C LEU A 16 9.77 -8.15 16.15
N LYS A 17 9.77 -7.38 17.25
CA LYS A 17 8.58 -7.18 18.08
C LYS A 17 7.44 -6.56 17.28
N GLN A 18 7.70 -5.49 16.52
CA GLN A 18 6.69 -4.84 15.68
C GLN A 18 6.14 -5.79 14.61
N ARG A 19 6.99 -6.58 13.96
CA ARG A 19 6.55 -7.59 12.98
C ARG A 19 5.65 -8.65 13.60
N VAL A 20 5.93 -9.09 14.81
CA VAL A 20 5.10 -10.06 15.53
C VAL A 20 3.75 -9.42 15.94
N GLU A 21 3.76 -8.19 16.44
CA GLU A 21 2.54 -7.44 16.78
C GLU A 21 1.65 -7.24 15.54
N ASP A 22 2.24 -6.89 14.41
CA ASP A 22 1.54 -6.75 13.12
C ASP A 22 0.93 -8.08 12.66
N ALA A 23 1.69 -9.16 12.71
CA ALA A 23 1.22 -10.50 12.34
C ALA A 23 0.03 -10.95 13.22
N VAL A 24 0.07 -10.67 14.54
CA VAL A 24 -1.03 -10.98 15.46
C VAL A 24 -2.28 -10.15 15.14
N ALA A 25 -2.10 -8.84 14.88
CA ALA A 25 -3.19 -7.95 14.52
C ALA A 25 -3.83 -8.36 13.17
N ALA A 26 -3.02 -8.66 12.17
CA ALA A 26 -3.47 -9.15 10.86
C ALA A 26 -4.23 -10.47 10.98
N THR A 27 -3.74 -11.41 11.80
CA THR A 27 -4.43 -12.69 12.05
C THR A 27 -5.79 -12.48 12.68
N ARG A 28 -5.92 -11.60 13.67
CA ARG A 28 -7.23 -11.26 14.29
C ARG A 28 -8.18 -10.67 13.27
N ALA A 29 -7.73 -9.71 12.46
CA ALA A 29 -8.54 -9.10 11.41
C ALA A 29 -8.99 -10.14 10.36
N ALA A 30 -8.13 -11.10 10.00
CA ALA A 30 -8.45 -12.18 9.11
C ALA A 30 -9.50 -13.14 9.68
N MET A 31 -9.52 -13.35 11.00
CA MET A 31 -10.55 -14.17 11.65
C MET A 31 -11.94 -13.54 11.61
N GLU A 32 -12.02 -12.21 11.49
CA GLU A 32 -13.30 -11.50 11.47
C GLU A 32 -13.97 -11.52 10.08
N GLU A 33 -13.23 -11.23 9.02
CA GLU A 33 -13.79 -11.08 7.67
C GLU A 33 -13.13 -11.98 6.61
N GLY A 34 -12.16 -12.82 7.00
CA GLY A 34 -11.44 -13.70 6.08
C GLY A 34 -10.24 -13.03 5.41
N ILE A 35 -9.72 -13.72 4.40
CA ILE A 35 -8.50 -13.33 3.67
C ILE A 35 -8.77 -13.10 2.19
N VAL A 36 -7.97 -12.24 1.59
CA VAL A 36 -7.93 -11.94 0.15
C VAL A 36 -6.50 -12.07 -0.37
N PRO A 37 -6.28 -12.12 -1.69
CA PRO A 37 -4.93 -12.06 -2.25
C PRO A 37 -4.21 -10.80 -1.81
N GLY A 38 -2.97 -10.96 -1.30
CA GLY A 38 -2.13 -9.86 -0.87
C GLY A 38 -1.46 -9.12 -2.03
N GLY A 39 -0.45 -8.29 -1.71
CA GLY A 39 0.33 -7.61 -2.73
C GLY A 39 -0.43 -6.61 -3.59
N GLY A 40 -1.54 -6.05 -3.09
CA GLY A 40 -2.40 -5.12 -3.85
C GLY A 40 -3.31 -5.79 -4.88
N ILE A 41 -3.29 -7.13 -5.00
CA ILE A 41 -4.07 -7.87 -6.01
C ILE A 41 -5.56 -7.83 -5.70
N ALA A 42 -5.97 -7.81 -4.44
CA ALA A 42 -7.38 -7.69 -4.07
C ALA A 42 -8.01 -6.44 -4.68
N LEU A 43 -7.35 -5.28 -4.57
CA LEU A 43 -7.80 -4.03 -5.16
C LEU A 43 -7.73 -4.06 -6.69
N PHE A 44 -6.65 -4.61 -7.25
CA PHE A 44 -6.51 -4.78 -8.70
C PHE A 44 -7.63 -5.63 -9.32
N ASN A 45 -8.08 -6.68 -8.64
CA ASN A 45 -9.17 -7.54 -9.11
C ASN A 45 -10.51 -6.80 -9.23
N VAL A 46 -10.73 -5.79 -8.40
CA VAL A 46 -11.98 -5.00 -8.40
C VAL A 46 -12.04 -3.96 -9.53
N VAL A 47 -10.90 -3.65 -10.16
CA VAL A 47 -10.81 -2.62 -11.22
C VAL A 47 -11.85 -2.84 -12.34
N ALA A 48 -11.96 -4.07 -12.83
CA ALA A 48 -12.88 -4.40 -13.92
C ALA A 48 -14.36 -4.26 -13.51
N GLU A 49 -14.69 -4.66 -12.29
CA GLU A 49 -16.04 -4.57 -11.74
C GLU A 49 -16.44 -3.13 -11.44
N ALA A 50 -15.50 -2.36 -10.87
CA ALA A 50 -15.71 -0.94 -10.60
C ALA A 50 -15.95 -0.14 -11.89
N ALA A 51 -15.22 -0.47 -12.96
CA ALA A 51 -15.41 0.16 -14.26
C ALA A 51 -16.79 -0.14 -14.90
N ALA A 52 -17.35 -1.32 -14.61
CA ALA A 52 -18.63 -1.75 -15.17
C ALA A 52 -19.87 -1.14 -14.46
N ARG A 53 -19.72 -0.70 -13.18
CA ARG A 53 -20.84 -0.27 -12.33
C ARG A 53 -21.14 1.24 -12.34
N GLY A 54 -20.40 2.04 -13.06
CA GLY A 54 -20.59 3.49 -13.05
C GLY A 54 -21.81 3.94 -13.84
N ASP A 55 -22.97 4.00 -13.23
CA ASP A 55 -24.14 4.68 -13.75
C ASP A 55 -24.18 6.12 -13.21
N SER A 56 -23.85 7.07 -14.05
CA SER A 56 -24.04 8.50 -13.79
C SER A 56 -24.87 9.09 -14.92
N GLU A 57 -25.79 9.98 -14.59
CA GLU A 57 -26.57 10.75 -15.58
C GLU A 57 -25.66 11.55 -16.53
N ASN A 58 -24.43 11.84 -16.09
CA ASN A 58 -23.40 12.48 -16.90
C ASN A 58 -22.30 11.49 -17.29
N ALA A 59 -22.31 11.03 -18.54
CA ALA A 59 -21.36 10.05 -19.06
C ALA A 59 -19.90 10.51 -18.95
N ALA A 60 -19.59 11.79 -19.14
CA ALA A 60 -18.24 12.33 -19.06
C ALA A 60 -17.70 12.26 -17.61
N VAL A 61 -18.51 12.65 -16.62
CA VAL A 61 -18.14 12.54 -15.18
C VAL A 61 -17.91 11.08 -14.80
N SER A 62 -18.76 10.18 -15.30
CA SER A 62 -18.60 8.73 -15.06
C SER A 62 -17.28 8.21 -15.61
N GLU A 63 -16.86 8.59 -16.79
CA GLU A 63 -15.59 8.15 -17.40
C GLU A 63 -14.36 8.69 -16.64
N TYR A 64 -14.37 9.95 -16.21
CA TYR A 64 -13.30 10.50 -15.39
C TYR A 64 -13.22 9.80 -14.03
N ALA A 65 -14.33 9.56 -13.37
CA ALA A 65 -14.38 8.85 -12.10
C ALA A 65 -13.85 7.41 -12.22
N LYS A 66 -14.23 6.68 -13.28
CA LYS A 66 -13.71 5.35 -13.59
C LYS A 66 -12.21 5.36 -13.83
N PHE A 67 -11.69 6.36 -14.53
CA PHE A 67 -10.27 6.51 -14.79
C PHE A 67 -9.48 6.73 -13.49
N ILE A 68 -9.94 7.66 -12.63
CA ILE A 68 -9.31 7.95 -11.33
C ILE A 68 -9.34 6.70 -10.45
N LEU A 69 -10.49 6.04 -10.34
CA LEU A 69 -10.66 4.85 -9.51
C LEU A 69 -9.75 3.71 -9.98
N ARG A 70 -9.66 3.47 -11.29
CA ARG A 70 -8.76 2.47 -11.86
C ARG A 70 -7.31 2.75 -11.48
N LYS A 71 -6.85 3.99 -11.63
CA LYS A 71 -5.49 4.39 -11.28
C LYS A 71 -5.21 4.22 -9.79
N ALA A 72 -6.17 4.60 -8.94
CA ALA A 72 -6.05 4.44 -7.49
C ALA A 72 -5.97 2.96 -7.07
N LEU A 73 -6.81 2.10 -7.63
CA LEU A 73 -6.82 0.67 -7.33
C LEU A 73 -5.59 -0.08 -7.85
N GLU A 74 -4.95 0.42 -8.91
CA GLU A 74 -3.69 -0.14 -9.45
C GLU A 74 -2.43 0.39 -8.73
N ALA A 75 -2.56 1.47 -7.95
CA ALA A 75 -1.40 2.11 -7.32
C ALA A 75 -0.64 1.21 -6.33
N PRO A 76 -1.28 0.43 -5.45
CA PRO A 76 -0.56 -0.41 -4.49
C PRO A 76 0.32 -1.47 -5.16
N ILE A 77 -0.20 -2.21 -6.13
CA ILE A 77 0.60 -3.20 -6.86
C ILE A 77 1.69 -2.54 -7.71
N SER A 78 1.42 -1.35 -8.26
CA SER A 78 2.42 -0.59 -9.02
C SER A 78 3.58 -0.16 -8.14
N ALA A 79 3.31 0.27 -6.90
CA ALA A 79 4.33 0.62 -5.92
C ALA A 79 5.18 -0.59 -5.52
N ILE A 80 4.55 -1.74 -5.28
CA ILE A 80 5.25 -3.00 -4.96
C ILE A 80 6.17 -3.42 -6.12
N ALA A 81 5.67 -3.40 -7.36
CA ALA A 81 6.46 -3.74 -8.53
C ALA A 81 7.66 -2.79 -8.71
N SER A 82 7.45 -1.48 -8.52
CA SER A 82 8.52 -0.49 -8.57
C SER A 82 9.58 -0.71 -7.49
N ASN A 83 9.15 -1.00 -6.26
CA ASN A 83 10.05 -1.25 -5.13
C ASN A 83 10.86 -2.55 -5.30
N SER A 84 10.33 -3.53 -6.02
CA SER A 84 11.06 -4.77 -6.38
C SER A 84 11.99 -4.61 -7.59
N GLY A 85 12.08 -3.40 -8.17
CA GLY A 85 12.94 -3.12 -9.32
C GLY A 85 12.31 -3.46 -10.68
N GLU A 86 11.04 -3.86 -10.70
CA GLU A 86 10.33 -4.17 -11.94
C GLU A 86 9.56 -2.96 -12.49
N THR A 87 9.27 -3.00 -13.78
CA THR A 87 8.46 -1.97 -14.43
C THR A 87 6.98 -2.22 -14.17
N PRO A 88 6.25 -1.34 -13.43
CA PRO A 88 4.84 -1.56 -13.08
C PRO A 88 3.94 -1.84 -14.28
N GLY A 89 4.13 -1.10 -15.37
CA GLY A 89 3.34 -1.27 -16.59
C GLY A 89 3.46 -2.67 -17.21
N LYS A 90 4.66 -3.27 -17.18
CA LYS A 90 4.91 -4.64 -17.64
C LYS A 90 4.14 -5.65 -16.76
N ILE A 91 4.30 -5.54 -15.44
CA ILE A 91 3.62 -6.44 -14.50
C ILE A 91 2.10 -6.36 -14.64
N LEU A 92 1.53 -5.16 -14.70
CA LEU A 92 0.09 -4.97 -14.90
C LEU A 92 -0.41 -5.55 -16.22
N GLN A 93 0.36 -5.41 -17.30
CA GLN A 93 0.03 -5.98 -18.59
C GLN A 93 0.06 -7.51 -18.57
N ASP A 94 1.09 -8.10 -17.97
CA ASP A 94 1.24 -9.54 -17.85
C ASP A 94 0.13 -10.13 -16.98
N LEU A 95 -0.22 -9.49 -15.87
CA LEU A 95 -1.36 -9.88 -15.04
C LEU A 95 -2.68 -9.86 -15.80
N ARG A 96 -2.96 -8.81 -16.58
CA ARG A 96 -4.18 -8.71 -17.38
C ARG A 96 -4.25 -9.83 -18.43
N LYS A 97 -3.13 -10.09 -19.13
CA LYS A 97 -3.05 -11.17 -20.14
C LYS A 97 -3.31 -12.54 -19.53
N GLN A 98 -2.62 -12.88 -18.43
CA GLN A 98 -2.76 -14.17 -17.78
C GLN A 98 -4.14 -14.33 -17.15
N LYS A 99 -4.69 -13.31 -16.48
CA LYS A 99 -6.03 -13.35 -15.92
C LYS A 99 -7.14 -13.48 -16.96
N ALA A 100 -6.93 -13.05 -18.19
CA ALA A 100 -7.91 -13.18 -19.26
C ALA A 100 -8.15 -14.65 -19.65
N SER A 101 -7.15 -15.53 -19.50
CA SER A 101 -7.26 -16.96 -19.80
C SER A 101 -7.78 -17.79 -18.61
N LEU A 102 -7.83 -17.23 -17.41
CA LEU A 102 -8.20 -17.95 -16.18
C LEU A 102 -9.64 -17.63 -15.73
N LYS A 103 -10.22 -18.56 -14.97
CA LYS A 103 -11.58 -18.43 -14.39
C LYS A 103 -11.58 -18.79 -12.90
N GLY A 104 -12.60 -18.31 -12.18
CA GLY A 104 -12.83 -18.68 -10.79
C GLY A 104 -11.69 -18.33 -9.85
N ALA A 105 -11.39 -19.23 -8.92
CA ALA A 105 -10.39 -19.01 -7.88
C ALA A 105 -8.98 -18.78 -8.42
N GLU A 106 -8.58 -19.47 -9.49
CA GLU A 106 -7.25 -19.30 -10.10
C GLU A 106 -7.05 -17.86 -10.59
N LYS A 107 -8.07 -17.27 -11.22
CA LYS A 107 -8.06 -15.87 -11.65
C LYS A 107 -7.92 -14.90 -10.47
N THR A 108 -8.62 -15.20 -9.37
CA THR A 108 -8.62 -14.35 -8.17
C THR A 108 -7.26 -14.35 -7.50
N TRP A 109 -6.61 -15.50 -7.34
CA TRP A 109 -5.36 -15.66 -6.61
C TRP A 109 -4.10 -15.47 -7.45
N LEU A 110 -4.24 -15.29 -8.77
CA LEU A 110 -3.09 -14.94 -9.61
C LEU A 110 -2.62 -13.53 -9.29
N GLY A 111 -1.33 -13.37 -8.96
CA GLY A 111 -0.73 -12.06 -8.64
C GLY A 111 0.77 -12.04 -8.80
N PHE A 112 1.37 -10.90 -8.48
CA PHE A 112 2.81 -10.70 -8.54
C PHE A 112 3.44 -10.97 -7.18
N ASN A 113 4.38 -11.92 -7.14
CA ASN A 113 5.22 -12.21 -5.99
C ASN A 113 6.54 -11.43 -6.16
N ALA A 114 6.74 -10.38 -5.33
CA ALA A 114 7.90 -9.51 -5.38
C ALA A 114 9.20 -10.20 -4.95
N ASP A 115 9.13 -11.14 -4.00
CA ASP A 115 10.32 -11.88 -3.52
C ASP A 115 10.89 -12.81 -4.59
N ALA A 116 9.99 -13.51 -5.32
CA ALA A 116 10.37 -14.40 -6.41
C ALA A 116 10.48 -13.68 -7.76
N ASN A 117 10.06 -12.43 -7.83
CA ASN A 117 9.97 -11.62 -9.03
C ASN A 117 9.18 -12.28 -10.17
N LYS A 118 8.05 -12.91 -9.82
CA LYS A 118 7.24 -13.72 -10.74
C LYS A 118 5.75 -13.51 -10.53
N VAL A 119 5.00 -13.64 -11.61
CA VAL A 119 3.53 -13.79 -11.55
C VAL A 119 3.19 -15.25 -11.26
N GLY A 120 2.32 -15.50 -10.27
CA GLY A 120 1.96 -16.84 -9.84
C GLY A 120 0.79 -16.87 -8.86
N ASP A 121 0.52 -18.03 -8.30
CA ASP A 121 -0.53 -18.23 -7.29
C ASP A 121 -0.06 -17.69 -5.93
N LEU A 122 -0.66 -16.58 -5.50
CA LEU A 122 -0.35 -15.95 -4.21
C LEU A 122 -0.82 -16.75 -3.01
N LYS A 123 -1.86 -17.59 -3.17
CA LYS A 123 -2.33 -18.43 -2.09
C LYS A 123 -1.31 -19.52 -1.74
N GLN A 124 -0.73 -20.15 -2.76
CA GLN A 124 0.35 -21.12 -2.58
C GLN A 124 1.62 -20.48 -2.05
N ALA A 125 1.89 -19.23 -2.44
CA ALA A 125 3.03 -18.45 -1.95
C ALA A 125 2.82 -17.88 -0.53
N GLY A 126 1.64 -18.03 0.09
CA GLY A 126 1.32 -17.48 1.41
C GLY A 126 1.18 -15.97 1.44
N ILE A 127 1.02 -15.31 0.29
CA ILE A 127 0.87 -13.87 0.17
C ILE A 127 -0.62 -13.53 0.25
N VAL A 128 -1.06 -13.21 1.47
CA VAL A 128 -2.47 -12.97 1.82
C VAL A 128 -2.60 -11.70 2.64
N ASP A 129 -3.72 -11.00 2.48
CA ASP A 129 -4.10 -9.84 3.28
C ASP A 129 -5.45 -10.09 3.98
N PRO A 130 -5.68 -9.53 5.18
CA PRO A 130 -7.00 -9.54 5.80
C PRO A 130 -7.98 -8.66 5.00
N LEU A 131 -9.17 -9.19 4.69
CA LEU A 131 -10.19 -8.42 3.96
C LEU A 131 -10.58 -7.14 4.72
N LYS A 132 -10.76 -7.23 6.04
CA LYS A 132 -11.12 -6.08 6.90
C LYS A 132 -10.13 -4.93 6.75
N VAL A 133 -8.83 -5.21 6.74
CA VAL A 133 -7.78 -4.19 6.59
C VAL A 133 -7.85 -3.54 5.22
N THR A 134 -7.86 -4.35 4.15
CA THR A 134 -7.90 -3.86 2.76
C THR A 134 -9.16 -3.03 2.49
N LYS A 135 -10.32 -3.47 2.97
CA LYS A 135 -11.60 -2.76 2.83
C LYS A 135 -11.59 -1.43 3.59
N THR A 136 -11.17 -1.45 4.86
CA THR A 136 -11.14 -0.24 5.69
C THR A 136 -10.15 0.79 5.15
N ALA A 137 -8.97 0.36 4.72
CA ALA A 137 -7.98 1.23 4.10
C ALA A 137 -8.54 1.93 2.85
N PHE A 138 -9.21 1.19 1.97
CA PHE A 138 -9.82 1.75 0.77
C PHE A 138 -10.94 2.75 1.08
N VAL A 139 -11.86 2.41 1.98
CA VAL A 139 -12.99 3.28 2.37
C VAL A 139 -12.49 4.57 3.00
N ASN A 140 -11.52 4.48 3.92
CA ASN A 140 -10.94 5.66 4.57
C ASN A 140 -10.18 6.53 3.56
N ALA A 141 -9.39 5.95 2.68
CA ALA A 141 -8.67 6.68 1.63
C ALA A 141 -9.64 7.43 0.71
N LEU A 142 -10.74 6.79 0.30
CA LEU A 142 -11.76 7.42 -0.53
C LEU A 142 -12.45 8.57 0.20
N SER A 143 -12.79 8.40 1.48
CA SER A 143 -13.40 9.45 2.31
C SER A 143 -12.49 10.68 2.43
N VAL A 144 -11.21 10.46 2.74
CA VAL A 144 -10.22 11.55 2.83
C VAL A 144 -10.02 12.23 1.48
N ALA A 145 -9.90 11.46 0.40
CA ALA A 145 -9.74 12.01 -0.95
C ALA A 145 -10.94 12.87 -1.37
N SER A 146 -12.16 12.42 -1.07
CA SER A 146 -13.38 13.17 -1.34
C SER A 146 -13.42 14.50 -0.59
N ASN A 147 -13.05 14.49 0.70
CA ASN A 147 -12.96 15.72 1.48
C ASN A 147 -11.85 16.65 0.95
N TYR A 148 -10.71 16.09 0.55
CA TYR A 148 -9.60 16.86 0.01
C TYR A 148 -9.96 17.57 -1.30
N LEU A 149 -10.76 16.94 -2.16
CA LEU A 149 -11.19 17.52 -3.44
C LEU A 149 -12.09 18.77 -3.29
N ILE A 150 -12.78 18.91 -2.15
CA ILE A 150 -13.66 20.07 -1.88
C ILE A 150 -12.98 21.17 -1.06
N ILE A 151 -11.72 21.00 -0.66
CA ILE A 151 -10.96 22.01 0.09
C ILE A 151 -10.67 23.20 -0.83
N GLY A 152 -11.12 24.40 -0.42
CA GLY A 152 -10.85 25.64 -1.15
C GLY A 152 -9.49 26.28 -0.86
N ALA A 153 -8.92 26.03 0.33
CA ALA A 153 -7.62 26.56 0.75
C ALA A 153 -7.00 25.69 1.84
N ALA A 154 -5.67 25.63 1.88
CA ALA A 154 -4.92 25.02 2.96
C ALA A 154 -4.09 26.12 3.66
N VAL A 155 -4.14 26.17 5.00
CA VAL A 155 -3.34 27.07 5.82
C VAL A 155 -2.34 26.25 6.60
N THR A 156 -1.06 26.57 6.45
CA THR A 156 0.03 25.88 7.13
C THR A 156 0.95 26.88 7.80
N ASP A 157 1.58 26.53 8.90
CA ASP A 157 2.62 27.33 9.52
C ASP A 157 3.84 27.41 8.60
N ILE A 158 4.46 28.61 8.54
CA ILE A 158 5.72 28.78 7.85
C ILE A 158 6.81 28.20 8.76
N PRO A 159 7.60 27.20 8.30
CA PRO A 159 8.65 26.63 9.13
C PRO A 159 9.68 27.70 9.48
N GLU A 160 9.95 27.88 10.79
CA GLU A 160 11.00 28.77 11.27
C GLU A 160 12.35 28.35 10.68
N LYS A 161 13.05 29.32 10.08
CA LYS A 161 14.43 29.10 9.68
C LYS A 161 15.24 28.85 10.94
N LYS A 162 15.70 27.62 11.17
CA LYS A 162 16.73 27.36 12.19
C LYS A 162 17.93 28.24 11.87
N GLU A 163 18.11 29.34 12.60
CA GLU A 163 19.35 30.08 12.57
C GLU A 163 20.48 29.11 12.91
N LYS A 164 21.38 28.89 11.96
CA LYS A 164 22.63 28.20 12.24
C LYS A 164 23.29 29.05 13.31
N LEU A 165 23.34 28.56 14.56
CA LEU A 165 24.22 29.12 15.59
C LEU A 165 25.62 29.17 14.96
N ALA A 166 25.97 30.37 14.51
CA ALA A 166 27.33 30.68 14.07
C ALA A 166 28.24 30.35 15.27
N GLY A 167 29.14 29.42 15.08
CA GLY A 167 30.01 28.90 16.10
C GLY A 167 30.68 30.06 16.83
N ALA A 168 30.50 30.09 18.13
CA ALA A 168 31.36 30.83 19.03
C ALA A 168 32.76 30.18 18.96
N GLY A 169 33.56 30.64 18.02
CA GLY A 169 35.00 30.44 18.01
C GLY A 169 35.59 31.14 19.23
N GLY A 170 35.67 30.40 20.35
CA GLY A 170 36.42 30.83 21.52
C GLY A 170 37.89 30.88 21.17
N HIS A 171 38.39 32.09 21.02
CA HIS A 171 39.83 32.41 20.98
C HIS A 171 40.36 32.07 22.36
N MET A 172 41.18 31.03 22.51
CA MET A 172 42.02 30.82 23.70
C MET A 172 43.18 31.81 23.63
N PRO A 173 43.40 32.65 24.64
CA PRO A 173 44.67 33.38 24.75
C PRO A 173 45.78 32.43 25.22
N GLU A 174 46.84 32.37 24.41
CA GLU A 174 48.13 31.82 24.87
C GLU A 174 48.61 32.58 26.11
N MET A 175 48.80 31.87 27.22
CA MET A 175 49.61 32.40 28.34
C MET A 175 50.94 31.65 28.37
N TYR A 176 51.99 32.46 28.45
CA TYR A 176 53.38 32.13 28.59
C TYR A 176 53.71 31.14 29.73
#